data_e44986c6376070fe280aab4c126cc7e0
#
_entry.id   e44986c6376070fe280aab4c126cc7e0
#
_cell.length_a   1.000
_cell.length_b   1.000
_cell.length_c   1.000
_cell.angle_alpha   90.00
_cell.angle_beta   90.00
_cell.angle_gamma   90.00
#
_symmetry.space_group_name_H-M   'P 1'
#
loop_
_entity.id
_entity.type
_entity.pdbx_description
1 polymer ?
#
loop_
_entity_poly.entity_id
_entity_poly.type
_entity_poly.pdbx_seq_one_letter_code
_entity_poly.pdbx_strand_id
1 'polypeptide(L)'
;TGSETQAADSALVSASSIWTTAHQLKGTAYAYVRLEYDQDTFTGGIPTINFVTKGVKVYDPRTTTTAWSDNPALCVRDYLTNTRYGRGLSSSEIDDTSFTSAANYCDELIDLTGGGSTVKRYTCNGLINTESGSINALKALLTSCRGFLVFTSGKYKLIMDKVESVGFAFDK
;
A
#
# COMPACT_ATOMS: atom_id res chain seq x y z
N THR A 1 -2.17 6.43 15.46
CA THR A 1 -1.17 5.61 14.76
C THR A 1 -1.81 4.46 13.97
N GLY A 2 -3.05 4.06 14.23
CA GLY A 2 -3.71 2.92 13.58
C GLY A 2 -3.19 1.55 14.05
N SER A 3 -2.55 1.47 15.21
CA SER A 3 -2.09 0.21 15.79
C SER A 3 -3.24 -0.54 16.47
N GLU A 4 -3.22 -1.86 16.43
CA GLU A 4 -4.15 -2.71 17.20
C GLU A 4 -3.93 -2.60 18.72
N THR A 5 -2.80 -2.05 19.15
CA THR A 5 -2.42 -1.87 20.56
C THR A 5 -2.44 -0.41 21.02
N GLN A 6 -2.96 0.52 20.16
CA GLN A 6 -2.96 1.93 20.54
C GLN A 6 -3.86 2.21 21.73
N ALA A 7 -3.42 3.14 22.59
CA ALA A 7 -4.22 3.70 23.67
C ALA A 7 -5.13 4.82 23.15
N ALA A 8 -6.11 5.22 23.94
CA ALA A 8 -6.88 6.44 23.68
C ALA A 8 -5.95 7.66 23.73
N ASP A 9 -6.21 8.64 22.85
CA ASP A 9 -5.46 9.90 22.84
C ASP A 9 -5.76 10.70 24.10
N SER A 10 -4.74 11.00 24.88
CA SER A 10 -4.89 11.69 26.17
C SER A 10 -5.36 13.14 26.02
N ALA A 11 -4.99 13.83 24.94
CA ALA A 11 -5.43 15.18 24.67
C ALA A 11 -6.92 15.22 24.32
N LEU A 12 -7.40 14.24 23.53
CA LEU A 12 -8.80 14.11 23.18
C LEU A 12 -9.65 13.71 24.40
N VAL A 13 -9.16 12.79 25.25
CA VAL A 13 -9.83 12.43 26.52
C VAL A 13 -9.93 13.64 27.44
N SER A 14 -8.91 14.48 27.51
CA SER A 14 -8.93 15.68 28.33
C SER A 14 -9.83 16.80 27.77
N ALA A 15 -9.98 16.86 26.45
CA ALA A 15 -10.73 17.91 25.76
C ALA A 15 -12.23 17.62 25.66
N SER A 16 -12.67 16.37 25.83
CA SER A 16 -14.04 15.95 25.60
C SER A 16 -14.58 15.10 26.75
N SER A 17 -15.74 15.46 27.29
CA SER A 17 -16.43 14.66 28.30
C SER A 17 -17.04 13.36 27.76
N ILE A 18 -17.20 13.27 26.44
CA ILE A 18 -17.77 12.08 25.75
C ILE A 18 -16.66 11.07 25.44
N TRP A 19 -15.42 11.54 25.20
CA TRP A 19 -14.30 10.68 24.86
C TRP A 19 -13.59 10.18 26.12
N THR A 20 -13.52 8.89 26.29
CA THR A 20 -12.92 8.27 27.46
C THR A 20 -11.71 7.40 27.07
N THR A 21 -10.99 6.88 28.05
CA THR A 21 -9.88 5.95 27.84
C THR A 21 -10.29 4.63 27.16
N ALA A 22 -11.60 4.34 27.10
CA ALA A 22 -12.13 3.19 26.34
C ALA A 22 -12.17 3.43 24.84
N HIS A 23 -12.15 4.68 24.36
CA HIS A 23 -12.20 5.04 22.95
C HIS A 23 -10.82 4.98 22.31
N GLN A 24 -10.32 3.79 22.10
CA GLN A 24 -8.95 3.54 21.63
C GLN A 24 -8.83 3.59 20.10
N LEU A 25 -9.92 3.41 19.34
CA LEU A 25 -9.94 3.33 17.87
C LEU A 25 -8.85 2.39 17.30
N LYS A 26 -8.69 1.22 17.89
CA LYS A 26 -7.69 0.22 17.46
C LYS A 26 -7.82 -0.07 15.97
N GLY A 27 -6.69 -0.19 15.27
CA GLY A 27 -6.64 -0.41 13.84
C GLY A 27 -6.98 0.81 12.98
N THR A 28 -7.38 1.95 13.59
CA THR A 28 -7.76 3.17 12.87
C THR A 28 -6.77 4.29 13.15
N ALA A 29 -6.13 4.81 12.11
CA ALA A 29 -5.32 6.01 12.23
C ALA A 29 -6.23 7.24 12.27
N TYR A 30 -6.01 8.11 13.23
CA TYR A 30 -6.72 9.38 13.37
C TYR A 30 -5.77 10.48 13.85
N ALA A 31 -6.18 11.72 13.63
CA ALA A 31 -5.50 12.91 14.14
C ALA A 31 -6.50 13.75 14.93
N TYR A 32 -6.10 14.20 16.09
CA TYR A 32 -6.80 15.22 16.86
C TYR A 32 -6.15 16.57 16.59
N VAL A 33 -6.96 17.55 16.17
CA VAL A 33 -6.50 18.90 15.90
C VAL A 33 -7.30 19.86 16.78
N ARG A 34 -6.60 20.65 17.58
CA ARG A 34 -7.18 21.74 18.37
C ARG A 34 -6.80 23.05 17.73
N LEU A 35 -7.79 23.84 17.40
CA LEU A 35 -7.60 25.21 16.91
C LEU A 35 -8.11 26.17 17.97
N GLU A 36 -7.26 27.10 18.40
CA GLU A 36 -7.67 28.21 19.25
C GLU A 36 -7.89 29.42 18.36
N TYR A 37 -9.07 30.03 18.49
CA TYR A 37 -9.42 31.18 17.67
C TYR A 37 -8.53 32.37 18.02
N ASP A 38 -7.91 32.93 17.01
CA ASP A 38 -7.15 34.16 17.04
C ASP A 38 -7.50 34.98 15.81
N GLN A 39 -7.94 36.22 16.01
CA GLN A 39 -8.47 37.06 14.93
C GLN A 39 -7.42 37.39 13.88
N ASP A 40 -6.18 37.56 14.28
CA ASP A 40 -5.10 37.93 13.37
C ASP A 40 -4.60 36.73 12.57
N THR A 41 -4.63 35.55 13.19
CA THR A 41 -4.20 34.29 12.55
C THR A 41 -5.27 33.72 11.62
N PHE A 42 -6.56 33.84 11.95
CA PHE A 42 -7.65 33.23 11.19
C PHE A 42 -8.46 34.22 10.33
N THR A 43 -7.80 35.26 9.79
CA THR A 43 -8.46 36.27 8.93
C THR A 43 -9.14 35.68 7.70
N GLY A 44 -8.68 34.54 7.18
CA GLY A 44 -9.24 33.81 6.05
C GLY A 44 -10.14 32.60 6.42
N GLY A 45 -10.47 32.42 7.71
CA GLY A 45 -11.21 31.26 8.20
C GLY A 45 -10.32 30.10 8.63
N ILE A 46 -10.91 28.91 8.85
CA ILE A 46 -10.18 27.72 9.29
C ILE A 46 -9.25 27.24 8.17
N PRO A 47 -7.94 27.05 8.44
CA PRO A 47 -6.98 26.62 7.43
C PRO A 47 -7.29 25.19 6.96
N THR A 48 -7.00 24.90 5.69
CA THR A 48 -7.05 23.55 5.17
C THR A 48 -5.92 22.71 5.76
N ILE A 49 -6.26 21.62 6.43
CA ILE A 49 -5.31 20.72 7.07
C ILE A 49 -5.19 19.44 6.23
N ASN A 50 -3.97 19.14 5.77
CA ASN A 50 -3.68 17.93 5.01
C ASN A 50 -2.75 17.02 5.81
N PHE A 51 -2.95 15.72 5.70
CA PHE A 51 -2.12 14.71 6.34
C PHE A 51 -1.48 13.81 5.30
N VAL A 52 -0.17 13.60 5.41
CA VAL A 52 0.53 12.55 4.69
C VAL A 52 0.53 11.29 5.55
N THR A 53 -0.15 10.25 5.08
CA THR A 53 -0.31 9.01 5.84
C THR A 53 0.36 7.85 5.12
N LYS A 54 0.98 6.94 5.89
CA LYS A 54 1.33 5.61 5.40
C LYS A 54 0.05 4.78 5.35
N GLY A 55 -0.20 4.15 4.21
CA GLY A 55 -1.39 3.34 3.98
C GLY A 55 -1.36 1.99 4.73
N VAL A 56 -2.06 1.02 4.18
CA VAL A 56 -2.21 -0.32 4.75
C VAL A 56 -0.85 -1.02 4.85
N LYS A 57 -0.69 -1.85 5.89
CA LYS A 57 0.43 -2.79 6.00
C LYS A 57 0.15 -4.00 5.14
N VAL A 58 1.13 -4.41 4.35
CA VAL A 58 1.05 -5.57 3.45
C VAL A 58 2.05 -6.64 3.86
N TYR A 59 1.70 -7.90 3.61
CA TYR A 59 2.59 -9.03 3.87
C TYR A 59 3.66 -9.13 2.79
N ASP A 60 4.93 -9.24 3.20
CA ASP A 60 6.07 -9.47 2.33
C ASP A 60 6.56 -10.92 2.47
N PRO A 61 6.40 -11.78 1.44
CA PRO A 61 6.85 -13.16 1.48
C PRO A 61 8.36 -13.31 1.56
N ARG A 62 9.13 -12.28 1.22
CA ARG A 62 10.61 -12.28 1.29
C ARG A 62 11.12 -12.26 2.73
N THR A 63 10.40 -11.55 3.59
CA THR A 63 10.76 -11.35 5.01
C THR A 63 9.79 -12.04 5.96
N THR A 64 8.69 -12.58 5.45
CA THR A 64 7.59 -13.17 6.24
C THR A 64 6.98 -12.19 7.27
N THR A 65 7.06 -10.90 7.00
CA THR A 65 6.57 -9.85 7.88
C THR A 65 5.47 -9.02 7.24
N THR A 66 4.63 -8.40 8.07
CA THR A 66 3.59 -7.47 7.63
C THR A 66 3.97 -6.07 8.05
N ALA A 67 4.28 -5.21 7.08
CA ALA A 67 4.71 -3.83 7.30
C ALA A 67 4.16 -2.90 6.20
N TRP A 68 4.24 -1.60 6.43
CA TRP A 68 3.94 -0.66 5.37
C TRP A 68 4.96 -0.80 4.23
N SER A 69 4.46 -0.84 3.00
CA SER A 69 5.28 -0.90 1.80
C SER A 69 4.59 -0.15 0.66
N ASP A 70 5.38 0.55 -0.13
CA ASP A 70 5.00 1.19 -1.39
C ASP A 70 5.32 0.30 -2.61
N ASN A 71 5.70 -0.95 -2.38
CA ASN A 71 6.05 -1.90 -3.43
C ASN A 71 4.78 -2.41 -4.15
N PRO A 72 4.62 -2.15 -5.47
CA PRO A 72 3.40 -2.50 -6.20
C PRO A 72 3.10 -4.00 -6.19
N ALA A 73 4.10 -4.86 -6.30
CA ALA A 73 3.90 -6.31 -6.31
C ALA A 73 3.30 -6.80 -4.98
N LEU A 74 3.77 -6.24 -3.85
CA LEU A 74 3.20 -6.56 -2.54
C LEU A 74 1.78 -6.01 -2.38
N CYS A 75 1.50 -4.83 -2.93
CA CYS A 75 0.15 -4.26 -2.94
C CYS A 75 -0.82 -5.10 -3.79
N VAL A 76 -0.39 -5.63 -4.95
CA VAL A 76 -1.19 -6.56 -5.77
C VAL A 76 -1.47 -7.84 -4.98
N ARG A 77 -0.46 -8.42 -4.33
CA ARG A 77 -0.61 -9.63 -3.52
C ARG A 77 -1.63 -9.41 -2.39
N ASP A 78 -1.49 -8.32 -1.66
CA ASP A 78 -2.41 -7.95 -0.58
C ASP A 78 -3.83 -7.81 -1.11
N TYR A 79 -4.03 -7.09 -2.21
CA TYR A 79 -5.35 -6.95 -2.83
C TYR A 79 -5.96 -8.29 -3.25
N LEU A 80 -5.17 -9.24 -3.72
CA LEU A 80 -5.67 -10.58 -4.08
C LEU A 80 -6.09 -11.38 -2.85
N THR A 81 -5.35 -11.30 -1.74
CA THR A 81 -5.58 -12.15 -0.56
C THR A 81 -6.48 -11.51 0.50
N ASN A 82 -6.61 -10.19 0.52
CA ASN A 82 -7.39 -9.49 1.52
C ASN A 82 -8.89 -9.78 1.39
N THR A 83 -9.50 -10.20 2.50
CA THR A 83 -10.92 -10.58 2.55
C THR A 83 -11.86 -9.39 2.74
N ARG A 84 -11.35 -8.23 3.20
CA ARG A 84 -12.18 -7.07 3.53
C ARG A 84 -12.40 -6.15 2.32
N TYR A 85 -11.34 -5.84 1.58
CA TYR A 85 -11.39 -4.90 0.45
C TYR A 85 -10.83 -5.48 -0.85
N GLY A 86 -10.27 -6.67 -0.80
CA GLY A 86 -9.66 -7.35 -1.93
C GLY A 86 -10.50 -8.52 -2.47
N ARG A 87 -9.83 -9.49 -3.05
CA ARG A 87 -10.45 -10.65 -3.68
C ARG A 87 -10.68 -11.83 -2.74
N GLY A 88 -10.00 -11.86 -1.59
CA GLY A 88 -10.12 -12.89 -0.58
C GLY A 88 -9.60 -14.28 -1.02
N LEU A 89 -8.65 -14.31 -1.97
CA LEU A 89 -8.03 -15.55 -2.40
C LEU A 89 -7.21 -16.18 -1.28
N SER A 90 -7.18 -17.50 -1.24
CA SER A 90 -6.29 -18.23 -0.35
C SER A 90 -4.82 -18.00 -0.73
N SER A 91 -3.92 -17.97 0.24
CA SER A 91 -2.47 -17.90 -0.02
C SER A 91 -1.97 -19.09 -0.86
N SER A 92 -2.67 -20.24 -0.83
CA SER A 92 -2.34 -21.41 -1.67
C SER A 92 -2.60 -21.16 -3.16
N GLU A 93 -3.46 -20.19 -3.51
CA GLU A 93 -3.77 -19.81 -4.88
C GLU A 93 -2.79 -18.74 -5.42
N ILE A 94 -1.82 -18.29 -4.60
CA ILE A 94 -0.80 -17.30 -4.97
C ILE A 94 0.54 -18.00 -5.19
N ASP A 95 1.22 -17.69 -6.27
CA ASP A 95 2.60 -18.11 -6.51
C ASP A 95 3.58 -17.10 -5.89
N ASP A 96 3.88 -17.26 -4.60
CA ASP A 96 4.75 -16.34 -3.87
C ASP A 96 6.16 -16.22 -4.46
N THR A 97 6.63 -17.19 -5.24
CA THR A 97 7.90 -17.10 -5.96
C THR A 97 7.87 -16.02 -7.02
N SER A 98 6.80 -15.95 -7.81
CA SER A 98 6.62 -14.91 -8.82
C SER A 98 6.45 -13.53 -8.20
N PHE A 99 5.70 -13.42 -7.10
CA PHE A 99 5.53 -12.16 -6.36
C PHE A 99 6.84 -11.69 -5.71
N THR A 100 7.64 -12.59 -5.17
CA THR A 100 8.99 -12.30 -4.66
C THR A 100 9.90 -11.75 -5.76
N SER A 101 9.92 -12.38 -6.93
CA SER A 101 10.70 -11.91 -8.08
C SER A 101 10.25 -10.52 -8.55
N ALA A 102 8.93 -10.31 -8.65
CA ALA A 102 8.35 -9.02 -9.03
C ALA A 102 8.65 -7.94 -7.98
N ALA A 103 8.55 -8.26 -6.69
CA ALA A 103 8.84 -7.31 -5.62
C ALA A 103 10.32 -6.89 -5.60
N ASN A 104 11.24 -7.82 -5.83
CA ASN A 104 12.66 -7.50 -5.97
C ASN A 104 12.91 -6.57 -7.16
N TYR A 105 12.27 -6.83 -8.30
CA TYR A 105 12.39 -5.98 -9.48
C TYR A 105 11.81 -4.58 -9.27
N CYS A 106 10.69 -4.45 -8.53
CA CYS A 106 10.14 -3.15 -8.17
C CYS A 106 11.07 -2.35 -7.25
N ASP A 107 11.73 -3.01 -6.29
CA ASP A 107 12.63 -2.37 -5.33
C ASP A 107 14.05 -2.13 -5.88
N GLU A 108 14.36 -2.60 -7.10
CA GLU A 108 15.64 -2.34 -7.75
C GLU A 108 15.90 -0.84 -7.86
N LEU A 109 17.07 -0.41 -7.42
CA LEU A 109 17.46 0.99 -7.46
C LEU A 109 17.95 1.38 -8.86
N ILE A 110 17.36 2.44 -9.40
CA ILE A 110 17.68 2.99 -10.70
C ILE A 110 18.33 4.36 -10.51
N ASP A 111 19.44 4.60 -11.20
CA ASP A 111 20.03 5.93 -11.28
C ASP A 111 19.26 6.76 -12.32
N LEU A 112 18.68 7.87 -11.90
CA LEU A 112 17.88 8.76 -12.77
C LEU A 112 18.72 9.66 -13.66
N THR A 113 19.92 10.01 -13.23
CA THR A 113 20.69 11.12 -13.85
C THR A 113 22.14 10.77 -14.17
N GLY A 114 22.59 9.55 -13.86
CA GLY A 114 24.02 9.21 -13.90
C GLY A 114 24.86 9.91 -12.83
N GLY A 115 24.19 10.58 -11.87
CA GLY A 115 24.83 11.37 -10.80
C GLY A 115 24.75 10.76 -9.39
N GLY A 116 24.40 9.47 -9.29
CA GLY A 116 24.37 8.75 -8.01
C GLY A 116 23.09 8.90 -7.18
N SER A 117 22.10 9.63 -7.70
CA SER A 117 20.77 9.71 -7.08
C SER A 117 19.92 8.52 -7.54
N THR A 118 19.65 7.57 -6.65
CA THR A 118 18.89 6.37 -6.98
C THR A 118 17.49 6.40 -6.40
N VAL A 119 16.53 5.84 -7.13
CA VAL A 119 15.14 5.63 -6.71
C VAL A 119 14.73 4.19 -6.96
N LYS A 120 13.71 3.72 -6.27
CA LYS A 120 13.09 2.44 -6.60
C LYS A 120 12.53 2.47 -8.01
N ARG A 121 12.66 1.36 -8.74
CA ARG A 121 12.15 1.23 -10.12
C ARG A 121 10.65 1.52 -10.21
N TYR A 122 9.87 0.96 -9.30
CA TYR A 122 8.42 1.18 -9.21
C TYR A 122 7.97 1.34 -7.78
N THR A 123 7.10 2.32 -7.57
CA THR A 123 6.40 2.53 -6.30
C THR A 123 4.91 2.73 -6.57
N CYS A 124 4.08 2.38 -5.60
CA CYS A 124 2.64 2.51 -5.67
C CYS A 124 2.13 3.30 -4.47
N ASN A 125 1.54 4.47 -4.73
CA ASN A 125 0.90 5.30 -3.73
C ASN A 125 -0.46 5.73 -4.27
N GLY A 126 -1.53 5.38 -3.57
CA GLY A 126 -2.87 5.69 -4.04
C GLY A 126 -3.96 5.22 -3.10
N LEU A 127 -5.18 5.53 -3.45
CA LEU A 127 -6.39 5.10 -2.77
C LEU A 127 -7.17 4.16 -3.68
N ILE A 128 -7.53 2.99 -3.15
CA ILE A 128 -8.46 2.08 -3.81
C ILE A 128 -9.86 2.36 -3.25
N ASN A 129 -10.76 2.82 -4.13
CA ASN A 129 -12.17 2.93 -3.79
C ASN A 129 -12.84 1.58 -4.02
N THR A 130 -13.46 1.02 -2.98
CA THR A 130 -14.18 -0.26 -3.03
C THR A 130 -15.52 -0.17 -3.81
N GLU A 131 -16.03 1.02 -4.09
CA GLU A 131 -17.19 1.22 -4.96
C GLU A 131 -16.85 0.98 -6.43
N SER A 132 -15.60 1.21 -6.83
CA SER A 132 -15.15 0.87 -8.17
C SER A 132 -14.97 -0.66 -8.30
N GLY A 133 -15.34 -1.22 -9.46
CA GLY A 133 -15.23 -2.66 -9.67
C GLY A 133 -13.82 -3.18 -9.43
N SER A 134 -13.70 -4.33 -8.80
CA SER A 134 -12.42 -4.93 -8.38
C SER A 134 -11.38 -5.09 -9.51
N ILE A 135 -11.84 -5.25 -10.74
CA ILE A 135 -10.96 -5.31 -11.91
C ILE A 135 -10.26 -3.97 -12.19
N ASN A 136 -10.93 -2.84 -11.91
CA ASN A 136 -10.34 -1.52 -12.10
C ASN A 136 -9.25 -1.23 -11.06
N ALA A 137 -9.50 -1.60 -9.80
CA ALA A 137 -8.50 -1.52 -8.75
C ALA A 137 -7.26 -2.36 -9.08
N LEU A 138 -7.47 -3.60 -9.53
CA LEU A 138 -6.38 -4.49 -9.91
C LEU A 138 -5.61 -3.95 -11.13
N LYS A 139 -6.31 -3.44 -12.15
CA LYS A 139 -5.65 -2.79 -13.30
C LYS A 139 -4.80 -1.60 -12.89
N ALA A 140 -5.30 -0.74 -11.99
CA ALA A 140 -4.53 0.40 -11.49
C ALA A 140 -3.23 -0.04 -10.79
N LEU A 141 -3.32 -1.05 -9.93
CA LEU A 141 -2.15 -1.63 -9.25
C LEU A 141 -1.16 -2.25 -10.25
N LEU A 142 -1.63 -3.05 -11.22
CA LEU A 142 -0.77 -3.68 -12.23
C LEU A 142 -0.10 -2.65 -13.14
N THR A 143 -0.83 -1.60 -13.51
CA THR A 143 -0.29 -0.50 -14.34
C THR A 143 0.86 0.22 -13.63
N SER A 144 0.82 0.37 -12.30
CA SER A 144 1.86 1.07 -11.54
C SER A 144 3.24 0.41 -11.62
N CYS A 145 3.31 -0.87 -11.98
CA CYS A 145 4.56 -1.61 -12.14
C CYS A 145 4.73 -2.29 -13.50
N ARG A 146 3.84 -2.03 -14.48
CA ARG A 146 3.82 -2.72 -15.76
C ARG A 146 3.73 -4.25 -15.60
N GLY A 147 2.93 -4.69 -14.62
CA GLY A 147 2.75 -6.09 -14.29
C GLY A 147 1.57 -6.72 -15.02
N PHE A 148 1.66 -8.02 -15.24
CA PHE A 148 0.60 -8.86 -15.78
C PHE A 148 0.27 -9.96 -14.77
N LEU A 149 -1.02 -10.13 -14.47
CA LEU A 149 -1.48 -11.23 -13.64
C LEU A 149 -1.95 -12.37 -14.51
N VAL A 150 -1.35 -13.54 -14.32
CA VAL A 150 -1.65 -14.76 -15.09
C VAL A 150 -2.10 -15.86 -14.14
N PHE A 151 -3.17 -16.57 -14.50
CA PHE A 151 -3.60 -17.75 -13.77
C PHE A 151 -3.12 -19.02 -14.51
N THR A 152 -2.26 -19.81 -13.86
CA THR A 152 -1.72 -21.03 -14.43
C THR A 152 -1.42 -22.04 -13.33
N SER A 153 -1.65 -23.32 -13.60
CA SER A 153 -1.43 -24.42 -12.65
C SER A 153 -2.13 -24.21 -11.30
N GLY A 154 -3.33 -23.62 -11.31
CA GLY A 154 -4.13 -23.38 -10.12
C GLY A 154 -3.66 -22.19 -9.27
N LYS A 155 -2.72 -21.38 -9.75
CA LYS A 155 -2.17 -20.22 -9.01
C LYS A 155 -2.12 -18.96 -9.85
N TYR A 156 -2.29 -17.84 -9.16
CA TYR A 156 -2.03 -16.50 -9.73
C TYR A 156 -0.55 -16.17 -9.65
N LYS A 157 0.03 -15.81 -10.80
CA LYS A 157 1.42 -15.38 -10.95
C LYS A 157 1.48 -13.93 -11.40
N LEU A 158 2.39 -13.17 -10.81
CA LEU A 158 2.70 -11.82 -11.26
C LEU A 158 3.94 -11.86 -12.16
N ILE A 159 3.76 -11.42 -13.40
CA ILE A 159 4.82 -11.33 -14.41
C ILE A 159 5.09 -9.85 -14.66
N MET A 160 6.37 -9.47 -14.70
CA MET A 160 6.80 -8.11 -14.98
C MET A 160 7.17 -7.97 -16.46
N ASP A 161 6.76 -6.84 -17.06
CA ASP A 161 7.24 -6.46 -18.40
C ASP A 161 8.70 -5.96 -18.27
N LYS A 162 9.62 -6.85 -18.54
CA LYS A 162 11.07 -6.59 -18.46
C LYS A 162 11.80 -7.37 -19.55
N VAL A 163 13.00 -6.90 -19.88
CA VAL A 163 13.88 -7.64 -20.78
C VAL A 163 14.35 -8.89 -20.06
N GLU A 164 14.13 -10.04 -20.67
CA GLU A 164 14.63 -11.34 -20.20
C GLU A 164 15.51 -12.00 -21.28
N SER A 165 16.34 -12.93 -20.86
CA SER A 165 17.09 -13.78 -21.78
C SER A 165 16.14 -14.63 -22.61
N VAL A 166 16.50 -14.92 -23.86
CA VAL A 166 15.72 -15.81 -24.72
C VAL A 166 15.60 -17.19 -24.06
N GLY A 167 14.37 -17.57 -23.70
CA GLY A 167 14.13 -18.86 -23.05
C GLY A 167 14.08 -20.05 -24.02
N PHE A 168 13.82 -19.79 -25.31
CA PHE A 168 13.77 -20.82 -26.35
C PHE A 168 14.07 -20.18 -27.72
N ALA A 169 14.99 -20.76 -28.47
CA ALA A 169 15.29 -20.40 -29.85
C ALA A 169 14.78 -21.53 -30.78
N PHE A 170 14.07 -21.17 -31.83
CA PHE A 170 13.72 -22.11 -32.89
C PHE A 170 14.81 -22.08 -33.93
N ASP A 171 15.48 -23.22 -34.13
CA ASP A 171 16.34 -23.42 -35.30
C ASP A 171 15.47 -23.65 -36.54
N LYS A 172 15.90 -23.10 -37.68
CA LYS A 172 15.24 -23.29 -38.98
C LYS A 172 15.61 -24.64 -39.57
#